data_581784be16820a97cb32da68dee00cc9
#
_entry.id   581784be16820a97cb32da68dee00cc9
#
_cell.length_a   1.000
_cell.length_b   1.000
_cell.length_c   1.000
_cell.angle_alpha   90.00
_cell.angle_beta   90.00
_cell.angle_gamma   90.00
#
_symmetry.space_group_name_H-M   'P 1'
#
loop_
_entity.id
_entity.type
_entity.pdbx_description
1 polymer ?
#
loop_
_entity_poly.entity_id
_entity_poly.type
_entity_poly.pdbx_seq_one_letter_code
_entity_poly.pdbx_strand_id
1 'polypeptide(L)'
;MISQPLLFLLALFVIGLVAKNQSLIVAAAFLMVLKFIGLDGKLFPYLQSKGINLGVTIITIAVLVPIATGEIGFKQLGEALKSSYAWIALGSGIAVALIAKYGLELLAEDPHITTALVFGTILAVSIFKGVAVGPLIGAGIAYLFMKMVNLFS
;
A
#
# COMPACT_ATOMS: atom_id res chain seq x y z
N MET A 1 14.64 -28.30 7.74
CA MET A 1 13.83 -27.53 8.72
C MET A 1 13.25 -26.31 8.00
N ILE A 2 11.95 -26.10 8.07
CA ILE A 2 11.30 -24.92 7.49
C ILE A 2 11.73 -23.71 8.34
N SER A 3 12.30 -22.69 7.70
CA SER A 3 12.77 -21.47 8.40
C SER A 3 11.57 -20.65 8.94
N GLN A 4 11.75 -19.98 10.09
CA GLN A 4 10.68 -19.12 10.67
C GLN A 4 10.06 -18.13 9.65
N PRO A 5 10.84 -17.44 8.80
CA PRO A 5 10.27 -16.57 7.76
C PRO A 5 9.38 -17.31 6.77
N LEU A 6 9.72 -18.54 6.41
CA LEU A 6 8.91 -19.34 5.47
C LEU A 6 7.57 -19.76 6.10
N LEU A 7 7.57 -20.13 7.39
CA LEU A 7 6.34 -20.41 8.13
C LEU A 7 5.43 -19.19 8.20
N PHE A 8 6.01 -18.00 8.41
CA PHE A 8 5.24 -16.77 8.46
C PHE A 8 4.64 -16.42 7.08
N LEU A 9 5.41 -16.56 5.99
CA LEU A 9 4.89 -16.37 4.63
C LEU A 9 3.80 -17.39 4.29
N LEU A 10 3.93 -18.64 4.73
CA LEU A 10 2.90 -19.66 4.56
C LEU A 10 1.61 -19.28 5.30
N ALA A 11 1.72 -18.79 6.54
CA ALA A 11 0.57 -18.29 7.28
C ALA A 11 -0.13 -17.13 6.55
N LEU A 12 0.64 -16.18 6.02
CA LEU A 12 0.10 -15.08 5.19
C LEU A 12 -0.58 -15.58 3.92
N PHE A 13 -0.01 -16.59 3.28
CA PHE A 13 -0.59 -17.21 2.10
C PHE A 13 -1.95 -17.85 2.41
N VAL A 14 -2.03 -18.63 3.51
CA VAL A 14 -3.29 -19.23 3.97
C VAL A 14 -4.32 -18.15 4.34
N ILE A 15 -3.92 -17.09 5.04
CA ILE A 15 -4.78 -15.95 5.34
C ILE A 15 -5.29 -15.31 4.04
N GLY A 16 -4.42 -15.13 3.06
CA GLY A 16 -4.80 -14.62 1.74
C GLY A 16 -5.88 -15.49 1.04
N LEU A 17 -5.73 -16.80 1.12
CA LEU A 17 -6.72 -17.76 0.58
C LEU A 17 -8.07 -17.64 1.29
N VAL A 18 -8.08 -17.63 2.61
CA VAL A 18 -9.31 -17.51 3.42
C VAL A 18 -10.00 -16.17 3.17
N ALA A 19 -9.24 -15.08 3.13
CA ALA A 19 -9.74 -13.72 2.86
C ALA A 19 -10.08 -13.48 1.38
N LYS A 20 -9.77 -14.44 0.47
CA LYS A 20 -9.89 -14.30 -0.99
C LYS A 20 -9.15 -13.07 -1.52
N ASN A 21 -8.03 -12.72 -0.92
CA ASN A 21 -7.22 -11.56 -1.32
C ASN A 21 -6.13 -12.00 -2.30
N GLN A 22 -6.38 -11.81 -3.60
CA GLN A 22 -5.46 -12.22 -4.67
C GLN A 22 -4.08 -11.54 -4.55
N SER A 23 -4.03 -10.27 -4.19
CA SER A 23 -2.75 -9.54 -4.06
C SER A 23 -1.87 -10.14 -2.95
N LEU A 24 -2.47 -10.49 -1.81
CA LEU A 24 -1.74 -11.14 -0.71
C LEU A 24 -1.29 -12.56 -1.09
N ILE A 25 -2.14 -13.33 -1.77
CA ILE A 25 -1.81 -14.67 -2.25
C ILE A 25 -0.59 -14.61 -3.19
N VAL A 26 -0.66 -13.75 -4.21
CA VAL A 26 0.40 -13.62 -5.22
C VAL A 26 1.71 -13.13 -4.57
N ALA A 27 1.64 -12.13 -3.70
CA ALA A 27 2.81 -11.59 -3.02
C ALA A 27 3.48 -12.64 -2.11
N ALA A 28 2.71 -13.33 -1.29
CA ALA A 28 3.25 -14.37 -0.40
C ALA A 28 3.83 -15.54 -1.19
N ALA A 29 3.13 -16.03 -2.23
CA ALA A 29 3.62 -17.08 -3.09
C ALA A 29 4.93 -16.68 -3.80
N PHE A 30 4.99 -15.48 -4.35
CA PHE A 30 6.17 -14.94 -5.02
C PHE A 30 7.39 -14.90 -4.09
N LEU A 31 7.23 -14.36 -2.88
CA LEU A 31 8.31 -14.30 -1.89
C LEU A 31 8.76 -15.69 -1.42
N MET A 32 7.82 -16.63 -1.26
CA MET A 32 8.16 -18.03 -0.93
C MET A 32 8.99 -18.67 -2.03
N VAL A 33 8.58 -18.51 -3.30
CA VAL A 33 9.32 -19.04 -4.45
C VAL A 33 10.72 -18.47 -4.51
N LEU A 34 10.87 -17.14 -4.42
CA LEU A 34 12.18 -16.49 -4.43
C LEU A 34 13.10 -17.00 -3.32
N LYS A 35 12.54 -17.21 -2.13
CA LYS A 35 13.28 -17.73 -1.00
C LYS A 35 13.68 -19.19 -1.22
N PHE A 36 12.80 -19.98 -1.82
CA PHE A 36 13.06 -21.40 -2.10
C PHE A 36 14.17 -21.63 -3.12
N ILE A 37 14.27 -20.75 -4.14
CA ILE A 37 15.31 -20.82 -5.17
C ILE A 37 16.60 -20.08 -4.79
N GLY A 38 16.67 -19.51 -3.56
CA GLY A 38 17.88 -18.86 -3.03
C GLY A 38 18.19 -17.49 -3.63
N LEU A 39 17.20 -16.81 -4.22
CA LEU A 39 17.35 -15.46 -4.78
C LEU A 39 17.01 -14.35 -3.76
N ASP A 40 16.63 -14.72 -2.55
CA ASP A 40 16.26 -13.79 -1.47
C ASP A 40 17.38 -12.78 -1.16
N GLY A 41 18.63 -13.22 -1.07
CA GLY A 41 19.76 -12.34 -0.77
C GLY A 41 20.01 -11.22 -1.78
N LYS A 42 19.61 -11.38 -3.04
CA LYS A 42 19.80 -10.38 -4.11
C LYS A 42 18.56 -9.55 -4.36
N LEU A 43 17.39 -10.20 -4.41
CA LEU A 43 16.13 -9.58 -4.81
C LEU A 43 15.39 -8.90 -3.65
N PHE A 44 15.46 -9.41 -2.43
CA PHE A 44 14.73 -8.81 -1.31
C PHE A 44 15.19 -7.40 -0.98
N PRO A 45 16.51 -7.09 -0.89
CA PRO A 45 16.93 -5.71 -0.68
C PRO A 45 16.48 -4.75 -1.78
N TYR A 46 16.49 -5.22 -3.05
CA TYR A 46 15.99 -4.43 -4.16
C TYR A 46 14.48 -4.20 -4.08
N LEU A 47 13.70 -5.26 -3.83
CA LEU A 47 12.24 -5.14 -3.68
C LEU A 47 11.85 -4.27 -2.49
N GLN A 48 12.59 -4.37 -1.38
CA GLN A 48 12.35 -3.54 -0.21
C GLN A 48 12.64 -2.05 -0.48
N SER A 49 13.70 -1.75 -1.21
CA SER A 49 14.11 -0.36 -1.48
C SER A 49 13.35 0.29 -2.63
N LYS A 50 12.93 -0.47 -3.65
CA LYS A 50 12.34 0.06 -4.89
C LYS A 50 10.90 -0.40 -5.14
N GLY A 51 10.45 -1.48 -4.49
CA GLY A 51 9.16 -2.12 -4.77
C GLY A 51 7.98 -1.19 -4.56
N ILE A 52 7.96 -0.38 -3.51
CA ILE A 52 6.88 0.57 -3.25
C ILE A 52 6.80 1.61 -4.38
N ASN A 53 7.93 2.20 -4.78
CA ASN A 53 7.96 3.19 -5.85
C ASN A 53 7.52 2.61 -7.20
N LEU A 54 7.94 1.38 -7.51
CA LEU A 54 7.48 0.66 -8.71
C LEU A 54 5.97 0.40 -8.66
N GLY A 55 5.45 -0.03 -7.53
CA GLY A 55 4.02 -0.24 -7.32
C GLY A 55 3.21 1.06 -7.49
N VAL A 56 3.67 2.16 -6.90
CA VAL A 56 3.04 3.48 -7.06
C VAL A 56 3.05 3.91 -8.53
N THR A 57 4.15 3.70 -9.25
CA THR A 57 4.23 4.02 -10.69
C THR A 57 3.22 3.23 -11.51
N ILE A 58 3.09 1.92 -11.25
CA ILE A 58 2.11 1.06 -11.96
C ILE A 58 0.67 1.51 -11.67
N ILE A 59 0.35 1.81 -10.41
CA ILE A 59 -0.96 2.34 -10.02
C ILE A 59 -1.23 3.68 -10.72
N THR A 60 -0.24 4.58 -10.76
CA THR A 60 -0.37 5.87 -11.42
C THR A 60 -0.65 5.71 -12.92
N ILE A 61 0.07 4.81 -13.59
CA ILE A 61 -0.19 4.49 -15.01
C ILE A 61 -1.64 4.02 -15.18
N ALA A 62 -2.11 3.08 -14.37
CA ALA A 62 -3.48 2.56 -14.45
C ALA A 62 -4.54 3.66 -14.25
N VAL A 63 -4.32 4.58 -13.31
CA VAL A 63 -5.22 5.73 -13.05
C VAL A 63 -5.23 6.72 -14.21
N LEU A 64 -4.14 6.84 -14.96
CA LEU A 64 -4.05 7.75 -16.12
C LEU A 64 -4.59 7.16 -17.43
N VAL A 65 -4.87 5.86 -17.49
CA VAL A 65 -5.43 5.21 -18.69
C VAL A 65 -6.69 5.91 -19.22
N PRO A 66 -7.70 6.29 -18.39
CA PRO A 66 -8.90 6.98 -18.90
C PRO A 66 -8.60 8.34 -19.56
N ILE A 67 -7.50 8.99 -19.19
CA ILE A 67 -7.05 10.21 -19.85
C ILE A 67 -6.43 9.87 -21.21
N ALA A 68 -5.61 8.82 -21.27
CA ALA A 68 -4.96 8.37 -22.49
C ALA A 68 -5.97 7.83 -23.53
N THR A 69 -7.07 7.20 -23.07
CA THR A 69 -8.16 6.72 -23.93
C THR A 69 -9.14 7.81 -24.35
N GLY A 70 -9.03 9.03 -23.80
CA GLY A 70 -9.93 10.14 -24.08
C GLY A 70 -11.27 10.10 -23.33
N GLU A 71 -11.46 9.14 -22.41
CA GLU A 71 -12.66 9.07 -21.56
C GLU A 71 -12.72 10.26 -20.60
N ILE A 72 -11.57 10.71 -20.13
CA ILE A 72 -11.42 11.90 -19.27
C ILE A 72 -10.60 12.95 -20.01
N GLY A 73 -11.21 14.10 -20.24
CA GLY A 73 -10.56 15.25 -20.88
C GLY A 73 -10.95 16.56 -20.21
N PHE A 74 -10.52 17.67 -20.77
CA PHE A 74 -10.79 19.00 -20.23
C PHE A 74 -12.29 19.33 -20.12
N LYS A 75 -13.12 18.78 -21.02
CA LYS A 75 -14.58 18.98 -20.97
C LYS A 75 -15.16 18.32 -19.72
N GLN A 76 -14.84 17.06 -19.48
CA GLN A 76 -15.28 16.30 -18.31
C GLN A 76 -14.77 16.94 -17.01
N LEU A 77 -13.54 17.43 -17.00
CA LEU A 77 -12.98 18.17 -15.87
C LEU A 77 -13.78 19.46 -15.61
N GLY A 78 -14.09 20.25 -16.65
CA GLY A 78 -14.89 21.47 -16.53
C GLY A 78 -16.32 21.22 -16.04
N GLU A 79 -16.93 20.12 -16.43
CA GLU A 79 -18.24 19.68 -15.94
C GLU A 79 -18.19 19.22 -14.48
N ALA A 80 -17.15 18.48 -14.11
CA ALA A 80 -16.94 18.02 -12.74
C ALA A 80 -16.78 19.19 -11.76
N LEU A 81 -16.04 20.23 -12.14
CA LEU A 81 -15.82 21.42 -11.29
C LEU A 81 -17.09 22.20 -10.96
N LYS A 82 -18.20 21.94 -11.65
CA LYS A 82 -19.53 22.51 -11.33
C LYS A 82 -20.24 21.77 -10.18
N SER A 83 -19.77 20.61 -9.80
CA SER A 83 -20.35 19.77 -8.77
C SER A 83 -19.63 19.95 -7.42
N SER A 84 -20.39 20.19 -6.34
CA SER A 84 -19.84 20.22 -4.98
C SER A 84 -19.17 18.91 -4.58
N TYR A 85 -19.68 17.76 -5.04
CA TYR A 85 -19.09 16.46 -4.79
C TYR A 85 -17.72 16.30 -5.44
N ALA A 86 -17.49 16.91 -6.61
CA ALA A 86 -16.19 16.87 -7.26
C ALA A 86 -15.13 17.68 -6.49
N TRP A 87 -15.50 18.77 -5.84
CA TRP A 87 -14.60 19.50 -4.94
C TRP A 87 -14.22 18.70 -3.71
N ILE A 88 -15.18 17.96 -3.11
CA ILE A 88 -14.89 17.04 -2.00
C ILE A 88 -13.94 15.93 -2.49
N ALA A 89 -14.19 15.34 -3.64
CA ALA A 89 -13.34 14.30 -4.20
C ALA A 89 -11.92 14.81 -4.50
N LEU A 90 -11.80 16.01 -5.08
CA LEU A 90 -10.51 16.66 -5.35
C LEU A 90 -9.72 16.91 -4.04
N GLY A 91 -10.37 17.49 -3.04
CA GLY A 91 -9.76 17.73 -1.74
C GLY A 91 -9.35 16.43 -1.05
N SER A 92 -10.17 15.39 -1.11
CA SER A 92 -9.87 14.06 -0.58
C SER A 92 -8.68 13.43 -1.30
N GLY A 93 -8.62 13.54 -2.63
CA GLY A 93 -7.48 13.03 -3.43
C GLY A 93 -6.17 13.70 -3.06
N ILE A 94 -6.17 15.03 -2.91
CA ILE A 94 -4.98 15.79 -2.45
C ILE A 94 -4.58 15.34 -1.04
N ALA A 95 -5.53 15.24 -0.10
CA ALA A 95 -5.25 14.84 1.26
C ALA A 95 -4.64 13.44 1.34
N VAL A 96 -5.21 12.46 0.63
CA VAL A 96 -4.70 11.08 0.58
C VAL A 96 -3.31 11.03 -0.04
N ALA A 97 -3.04 11.80 -1.09
CA ALA A 97 -1.72 11.85 -1.72
C ALA A 97 -0.64 12.40 -0.76
N LEU A 98 -0.97 13.43 0.03
CA LEU A 98 -0.08 13.97 1.05
C LEU A 98 0.12 12.97 2.21
N ILE A 99 -0.94 12.33 2.66
CA ILE A 99 -0.88 11.26 3.68
C ILE A 99 0.03 10.12 3.20
N ALA A 100 -0.12 9.68 1.96
CA ALA A 100 0.70 8.62 1.39
C ALA A 100 2.19 9.02 1.30
N LYS A 101 2.50 10.28 0.95
CA LYS A 101 3.88 10.78 0.93
C LYS A 101 4.55 10.64 2.31
N TYR A 102 3.91 11.13 3.36
CA TYR A 102 4.44 11.02 4.73
C TYR A 102 4.46 9.58 5.23
N GLY A 103 3.53 8.75 4.75
CA GLY A 103 3.53 7.33 5.02
C GLY A 103 4.75 6.61 4.46
N LEU A 104 5.17 6.96 3.25
CA LEU A 104 6.40 6.41 2.64
C LEU A 104 7.65 6.76 3.44
N GLU A 105 7.76 8.00 3.90
CA GLU A 105 8.87 8.47 4.73
C GLU A 105 8.92 7.67 6.04
N LEU A 106 7.80 7.55 6.76
CA LEU A 106 7.73 6.82 8.03
C LEU A 106 8.05 5.32 7.87
N LEU A 107 7.56 4.68 6.81
CA LEU A 107 7.86 3.27 6.53
C LEU A 107 9.35 3.02 6.24
N ALA A 108 10.06 4.02 5.70
CA ALA A 108 11.48 3.93 5.43
C ALA A 108 12.34 4.15 6.70
N GLU A 109 11.85 4.96 7.64
CA GLU A 109 12.62 5.42 8.81
C GLU A 109 12.44 4.49 10.03
N ASP A 110 11.26 3.86 10.22
CA ASP A 110 10.97 3.08 11.42
C ASP A 110 10.47 1.66 11.12
N PRO A 111 11.35 0.64 11.22
CA PRO A 111 10.99 -0.75 11.01
C PRO A 111 9.97 -1.31 12.02
N HIS A 112 9.92 -0.77 13.25
CA HIS A 112 8.98 -1.23 14.27
C HIS A 112 7.55 -0.80 13.92
N ILE A 113 7.39 0.44 13.50
CA ILE A 113 6.09 0.97 13.02
C ILE A 113 5.66 0.22 11.77
N THR A 114 6.58 -0.03 10.83
CA THR A 114 6.31 -0.83 9.64
C THR A 114 5.76 -2.20 9.99
N THR A 115 6.36 -2.89 10.95
CA THR A 115 5.88 -4.19 11.42
C THR A 115 4.46 -4.12 11.97
N ALA A 116 4.17 -3.14 12.84
CA ALA A 116 2.82 -2.95 13.41
C ALA A 116 1.77 -2.66 12.32
N LEU A 117 2.11 -1.83 11.34
CA LEU A 117 1.23 -1.50 10.21
C LEU A 117 0.96 -2.70 9.30
N VAL A 118 1.97 -3.52 9.04
CA VAL A 118 1.81 -4.77 8.29
C VAL A 118 0.84 -5.71 9.03
N PHE A 119 1.04 -5.92 10.34
CA PHE A 119 0.12 -6.73 11.16
C PHE A 119 -1.31 -6.17 11.15
N GLY A 120 -1.48 -4.85 11.34
CA GLY A 120 -2.79 -4.19 11.28
C GLY A 120 -3.46 -4.39 9.92
N THR A 121 -2.70 -4.29 8.83
CA THR A 121 -3.20 -4.54 7.48
C THR A 121 -3.63 -5.99 7.28
N ILE A 122 -2.84 -6.95 7.79
CA ILE A 122 -3.19 -8.38 7.74
C ILE A 122 -4.51 -8.64 8.48
N LEU A 123 -4.69 -8.06 9.67
CA LEU A 123 -5.94 -8.16 10.42
C LEU A 123 -7.11 -7.54 9.64
N ALA A 124 -6.92 -6.37 9.05
CA ALA A 124 -7.95 -5.71 8.24
C ALA A 124 -8.34 -6.54 7.03
N VAL A 125 -7.37 -7.12 6.32
CA VAL A 125 -7.60 -7.98 5.15
C VAL A 125 -8.33 -9.27 5.57
N SER A 126 -7.93 -9.87 6.68
CA SER A 126 -8.46 -11.17 7.12
C SER A 126 -9.86 -11.08 7.71
N ILE A 127 -10.15 -10.02 8.49
CA ILE A 127 -11.40 -9.89 9.25
C ILE A 127 -12.40 -9.01 8.50
N PHE A 128 -11.93 -7.87 7.93
CA PHE A 128 -12.80 -6.83 7.36
C PHE A 128 -12.79 -6.80 5.84
N LYS A 129 -12.15 -7.77 5.16
CA LYS A 129 -11.99 -7.80 3.69
C LYS A 129 -11.34 -6.52 3.14
N GLY A 130 -10.43 -5.93 3.90
CA GLY A 130 -9.68 -4.74 3.50
C GLY A 130 -8.73 -5.00 2.33
N VAL A 131 -8.18 -3.93 1.78
CA VAL A 131 -7.18 -4.01 0.70
C VAL A 131 -5.77 -3.81 1.26
N ALA A 132 -4.77 -4.52 0.70
CA ALA A 132 -3.40 -4.55 1.22
C ALA A 132 -2.57 -3.26 0.96
N VAL A 133 -3.21 -2.13 0.61
CA VAL A 133 -2.58 -0.80 0.53
C VAL A 133 -2.51 -0.09 1.90
N GLY A 134 -3.04 -0.75 2.95
CA GLY A 134 -3.11 -0.23 4.32
C GLY A 134 -1.79 0.32 4.88
N PRO A 135 -0.62 -0.35 4.72
CA PRO A 135 0.62 0.14 5.30
C PRO A 135 1.00 1.55 4.84
N LEU A 136 0.78 1.87 3.56
CA LEU A 136 1.13 3.18 3.01
C LEU A 136 0.24 4.31 3.55
N ILE A 137 -1.07 4.11 3.51
CA ILE A 137 -2.05 5.10 4.00
C ILE A 137 -2.03 5.15 5.53
N GLY A 138 -1.95 3.99 6.18
CA GLY A 138 -1.88 3.88 7.64
C GLY A 138 -0.64 4.55 8.22
N ALA A 139 0.53 4.42 7.58
CA ALA A 139 1.75 5.09 7.99
C ALA A 139 1.62 6.62 7.89
N GLY A 140 1.00 7.15 6.83
CA GLY A 140 0.74 8.58 6.70
C GLY A 140 -0.20 9.11 7.78
N ILE A 141 -1.24 8.37 8.11
CA ILE A 141 -2.16 8.69 9.21
C ILE A 141 -1.42 8.64 10.56
N ALA A 142 -0.63 7.58 10.81
CA ALA A 142 0.17 7.46 12.03
C ALA A 142 1.14 8.64 12.19
N TYR A 143 1.85 9.02 11.12
CA TYR A 143 2.72 10.19 11.11
C TYR A 143 2.00 11.47 11.55
N LEU A 144 0.79 11.71 11.00
CA LEU A 144 0.00 12.89 11.38
C LEU A 144 -0.38 12.88 12.86
N PHE A 145 -0.83 11.73 13.39
CA PHE A 145 -1.18 11.60 14.81
C PHE A 145 0.04 11.76 15.71
N MET A 146 1.17 11.15 15.37
CA MET A 146 2.42 11.29 16.13
C MET A 146 2.89 12.75 16.16
N LYS A 147 2.83 13.46 15.04
CA LYS A 147 3.15 14.89 14.96
C LYS A 147 2.20 15.73 15.80
N MET A 148 0.90 15.41 15.83
CA MET A 148 -0.06 16.08 16.70
C MET A 148 0.28 15.87 18.18
N VAL A 149 0.57 14.64 18.60
CA VAL A 149 0.96 14.34 19.99
C VAL A 149 2.19 15.15 20.39
N ASN A 150 3.21 15.20 19.55
CA ASN A 150 4.43 15.96 19.82
C ASN A 150 4.24 17.50 19.85
N LEU A 151 3.15 18.02 19.29
CA LEU A 151 2.80 19.43 19.35
C LEU A 151 2.12 19.83 20.68
N PHE A 152 1.54 18.83 21.37
CA PHE A 152 0.83 19.02 22.64
C PHE A 152 1.63 18.50 23.85
N SER A 153 2.82 17.90 23.61
CA SER A 153 3.78 17.48 24.65
C SER A 153 4.88 18.50 24.83
#